data_cf363497578a87a9561b372b659c15b2
#
_entry.id   cf363497578a87a9561b372b659c15b2
#
_cell.length_a   1.000
_cell.length_b   1.000
_cell.length_c   1.000
_cell.angle_alpha   90.00
_cell.angle_beta   90.00
_cell.angle_gamma   90.00
#
_symmetry.space_group_name_H-M   'P 1'
#
loop_
_entity.id
_entity.type
_entity.pdbx_description
1 polymer ?
#
loop_
_entity_poly.entity_id
_entity_poly.type
_entity_poly.pdbx_seq_one_letter_code
_entity_poly.pdbx_strand_id
1 'polypeptide(L)'
;MQKLRPRSPYEKLGGYVHLPRLIDKAKLHRKGLLDGYNYKTVGFDKHLLAFLRIKGDAFEEAVNELDDDNAILDWVNQNGAKHAAEEIEHWNATMIARHPDTAAKKARFVHFLKEAGGAGRKDIKTYFDLIEFDEGRLR
;
A
#
# COMPACT_ATOMS: atom_id res chain seq x y z
N MET A 1 17.83 0.92 17.45
CA MET A 1 17.63 0.40 16.07
C MET A 1 16.32 0.92 15.50
N GLN A 2 16.37 1.45 14.30
CA GLN A 2 15.14 1.87 13.61
C GLN A 2 14.37 0.64 13.12
N LYS A 3 13.07 0.64 13.34
CA LYS A 3 12.19 -0.39 12.79
C LYS A 3 12.10 -0.20 11.28
N LEU A 4 12.34 -1.25 10.52
CA LEU A 4 12.17 -1.21 9.08
C LEU A 4 10.68 -1.09 8.75
N ARG A 5 10.35 -0.16 7.88
CA ARG A 5 8.95 0.09 7.47
C ARG A 5 8.85 0.14 5.95
N PRO A 6 7.75 -0.35 5.39
CA PRO A 6 7.47 -0.12 3.97
C PRO A 6 7.39 1.37 3.67
N ARG A 7 7.71 1.75 2.45
CA ARG A 7 7.54 3.13 1.99
C ARG A 7 6.09 3.58 2.10
N SER A 8 5.88 4.89 2.05
CA SER A 8 4.54 5.49 2.13
C SER A 8 3.63 4.98 1.01
N PRO A 9 2.32 4.77 1.31
CA PRO A 9 1.36 4.43 0.26
C PRO A 9 1.19 5.54 -0.79
N TYR A 10 1.59 6.78 -0.49
CA TYR A 10 1.55 7.88 -1.45
C TYR A 10 2.69 7.84 -2.46
N GLU A 11 3.79 7.15 -2.19
CA GLU A 11 4.90 7.09 -3.13
C GLU A 11 4.52 6.30 -4.37
N LYS A 12 5.01 6.77 -5.52
CA LYS A 12 4.68 6.21 -6.83
C LYS A 12 5.88 5.54 -7.47
N LEU A 13 5.59 4.52 -8.28
CA LEU A 13 6.53 3.92 -9.19
C LEU A 13 5.80 3.60 -10.48
N GLY A 14 6.32 4.08 -11.62
CA GLY A 14 5.63 3.94 -12.89
C GLY A 14 4.25 4.59 -12.93
N GLY A 15 4.04 5.60 -12.10
CA GLY A 15 2.77 6.28 -11.94
C GLY A 15 1.82 5.67 -10.91
N TYR A 16 2.08 4.46 -10.42
CA TYR A 16 1.21 3.77 -9.46
C TYR A 16 1.55 4.16 -8.03
N VAL A 17 0.57 4.70 -7.29
CA VAL A 17 0.71 4.82 -5.83
C VAL A 17 0.71 3.42 -5.20
N HIS A 18 1.28 3.30 -4.02
CA HIS A 18 1.31 2.06 -3.26
C HIS A 18 2.27 0.99 -3.81
N LEU A 19 2.68 1.07 -5.06
CA LEU A 19 3.57 0.05 -5.65
C LEU A 19 4.92 -0.04 -4.92
N PRO A 20 5.61 1.08 -4.60
CA PRO A 20 6.84 0.99 -3.81
C PRO A 20 6.61 0.33 -2.45
N ARG A 21 5.48 0.62 -1.80
CA ARG A 21 5.13 0.02 -0.52
C ARG A 21 4.91 -1.49 -0.64
N LEU A 22 4.23 -1.94 -1.68
CA LEU A 22 4.01 -3.37 -1.92
C LEU A 22 5.33 -4.10 -2.17
N ILE A 23 6.23 -3.48 -2.91
CA ILE A 23 7.59 -4.01 -3.13
C ILE A 23 8.31 -4.18 -1.79
N ASP A 24 8.29 -3.15 -0.95
CA ASP A 24 8.94 -3.20 0.36
C ASP A 24 8.33 -4.27 1.25
N LYS A 25 7.00 -4.43 1.22
CA LYS A 25 6.32 -5.48 1.98
C LYS A 25 6.78 -6.87 1.53
N ALA A 26 6.91 -7.09 0.23
CA ALA A 26 7.41 -8.36 -0.29
C ALA A 26 8.83 -8.66 0.20
N LYS A 27 9.70 -7.64 0.19
CA LYS A 27 11.07 -7.78 0.68
C LYS A 27 11.13 -8.07 2.17
N LEU A 28 10.32 -7.36 2.97
CA LEU A 28 10.24 -7.57 4.41
C LEU A 28 9.67 -8.94 4.74
N HIS A 29 8.67 -9.39 3.99
CA HIS A 29 8.08 -10.72 4.17
C HIS A 29 9.12 -11.81 4.00
N ARG A 30 9.95 -11.71 2.96
CA ARG A 30 11.05 -12.65 2.72
C ARG A 30 12.02 -12.72 3.90
N LYS A 31 12.24 -11.60 4.57
CA LYS A 31 13.15 -11.51 5.73
C LYS A 31 12.48 -11.88 7.05
N GLY A 32 11.18 -12.22 7.04
CA GLY A 32 10.44 -12.50 8.25
C GLY A 32 10.16 -11.27 9.11
N LEU A 33 10.16 -10.08 8.52
CA LEU A 33 10.06 -8.80 9.24
C LEU A 33 8.76 -8.05 8.97
N LEU A 34 7.73 -8.73 8.43
CA LEU A 34 6.47 -8.07 8.05
C LEU A 34 5.36 -8.22 9.10
N ASP A 35 5.69 -8.53 10.34
CA ASP A 35 4.71 -8.71 11.40
C ASP A 35 3.89 -7.43 11.63
N GLY A 36 2.58 -7.60 11.77
CA GLY A 36 1.68 -6.48 12.04
C GLY A 36 1.17 -5.74 10.81
N TYR A 37 1.58 -6.15 9.62
CA TYR A 37 1.12 -5.54 8.37
C TYR A 37 0.19 -6.47 7.60
N ASN A 38 -0.84 -5.90 6.97
CA ASN A 38 -1.60 -6.61 5.95
C ASN A 38 -0.71 -6.81 4.74
N TYR A 39 -0.89 -7.94 4.03
CA TYR A 39 -0.04 -8.25 2.89
C TYR A 39 -0.76 -9.09 1.85
N LYS A 40 -0.57 -8.76 0.57
CA LYS A 40 -1.01 -9.48 -0.62
C LYS A 40 -2.53 -9.66 -0.77
N THR A 41 -3.18 -10.23 0.20
CA THR A 41 -4.55 -10.74 0.06
C THR A 41 -5.63 -9.83 0.62
N VAL A 42 -5.25 -8.72 1.23
CA VAL A 42 -6.18 -7.76 1.85
C VAL A 42 -5.74 -6.33 1.61
N GLY A 43 -6.66 -5.40 1.76
CA GLY A 43 -6.40 -3.97 1.72
C GLY A 43 -5.90 -3.46 0.37
N PHE A 44 -5.06 -2.44 0.42
CA PHE A 44 -4.55 -1.80 -0.81
C PHE A 44 -3.64 -2.71 -1.62
N ASP A 45 -2.94 -3.64 -0.99
CA ASP A 45 -2.14 -4.65 -1.71
C ASP A 45 -3.03 -5.45 -2.66
N LYS A 46 -4.17 -5.93 -2.15
CA LYS A 46 -5.14 -6.67 -2.95
C LYS A 46 -5.70 -5.82 -4.09
N HIS A 47 -6.04 -4.56 -3.80
CA HIS A 47 -6.58 -3.65 -4.82
C HIS A 47 -5.57 -3.39 -5.93
N LEU A 48 -4.31 -3.14 -5.58
CA LEU A 48 -3.27 -2.90 -6.58
C LEU A 48 -3.03 -4.14 -7.45
N LEU A 49 -2.88 -5.30 -6.82
CA LEU A 49 -2.67 -6.55 -7.56
C LEU A 49 -3.84 -6.86 -8.49
N ALA A 50 -5.07 -6.59 -8.06
CA ALA A 50 -6.26 -6.75 -8.89
C ALA A 50 -6.24 -5.79 -10.09
N PHE A 51 -5.89 -4.53 -9.87
CA PHE A 51 -5.77 -3.53 -10.93
C PHE A 51 -4.70 -3.91 -11.95
N LEU A 52 -3.57 -4.39 -11.48
CA LEU A 52 -2.47 -4.85 -12.32
C LEU A 52 -2.76 -6.21 -12.97
N ARG A 53 -3.74 -6.96 -12.48
CA ARG A 53 -4.04 -8.34 -12.89
C ARG A 53 -2.82 -9.26 -12.76
N ILE A 54 -2.14 -9.14 -11.65
CA ILE A 54 -0.96 -9.95 -11.31
C ILE A 54 -1.29 -10.73 -10.05
N LYS A 55 -0.94 -12.01 -10.04
CA LYS A 55 -1.10 -12.83 -8.84
C LYS A 55 -0.06 -12.42 -7.79
N GLY A 56 -0.48 -12.34 -6.53
CA GLY A 56 0.39 -11.92 -5.44
C GLY A 56 1.65 -12.76 -5.31
N ASP A 57 1.53 -14.07 -5.47
CA ASP A 57 2.68 -14.97 -5.38
C ASP A 57 3.67 -14.76 -6.53
N ALA A 58 3.18 -14.49 -7.73
CA ALA A 58 4.03 -14.18 -8.88
C ALA A 58 4.76 -12.85 -8.67
N PHE A 59 4.07 -11.85 -8.13
CA PHE A 59 4.67 -10.56 -7.80
C PHE A 59 5.77 -10.72 -6.75
N GLU A 60 5.50 -11.46 -5.68
CA GLU A 60 6.47 -11.71 -4.62
C GLU A 60 7.72 -12.39 -5.16
N GLU A 61 7.56 -13.39 -6.01
CA GLU A 61 8.68 -14.09 -6.63
C GLU A 61 9.52 -13.16 -7.49
N ALA A 62 8.87 -12.31 -8.29
CA ALA A 62 9.57 -11.32 -9.12
C ALA A 62 10.37 -10.32 -8.27
N VAL A 63 9.80 -9.83 -7.16
CA VAL A 63 10.49 -8.94 -6.24
C VAL A 63 11.73 -9.63 -5.65
N ASN A 64 11.59 -10.88 -5.25
CA ASN A 64 12.70 -11.63 -4.67
C ASN A 64 13.83 -11.88 -5.65
N GLU A 65 13.51 -12.09 -6.93
CA GLU A 65 14.52 -12.34 -7.97
C GLU A 65 15.19 -11.06 -8.46
N LEU A 66 14.41 -10.00 -8.68
CA LEU A 66 14.87 -8.79 -9.34
C LEU A 66 15.45 -7.75 -8.39
N ASP A 67 14.88 -7.61 -7.21
CA ASP A 67 15.31 -6.73 -6.11
C ASP A 67 15.43 -5.23 -6.42
N ASP A 68 15.44 -4.81 -7.67
CA ASP A 68 15.55 -3.42 -8.11
C ASP A 68 14.18 -2.89 -8.55
N ASP A 69 13.82 -1.67 -8.08
CA ASP A 69 12.53 -1.06 -8.39
C ASP A 69 12.26 -0.98 -9.90
N ASN A 70 13.25 -0.54 -10.68
CA ASN A 70 13.07 -0.37 -12.13
C ASN A 70 12.89 -1.72 -12.83
N ALA A 71 13.65 -2.73 -12.43
CA ALA A 71 13.51 -4.08 -12.98
C ALA A 71 12.15 -4.67 -12.62
N ILE A 72 11.69 -4.46 -11.39
CA ILE A 72 10.37 -4.92 -10.94
C ILE A 72 9.28 -4.21 -11.73
N LEU A 73 9.41 -2.89 -11.94
CA LEU A 73 8.44 -2.14 -12.74
C LEU A 73 8.37 -2.66 -14.18
N ASP A 74 9.52 -2.93 -14.80
CA ASP A 74 9.55 -3.50 -16.14
C ASP A 74 8.83 -4.84 -16.18
N TRP A 75 9.05 -5.69 -15.18
CA TRP A 75 8.36 -6.96 -15.05
C TRP A 75 6.84 -6.78 -14.92
N VAL A 76 6.42 -5.82 -14.10
CA VAL A 76 4.99 -5.49 -13.92
C VAL A 76 4.37 -5.05 -15.25
N ASN A 77 5.06 -4.19 -15.98
CA ASN A 77 4.58 -3.68 -17.27
C ASN A 77 4.50 -4.77 -18.34
N GLN A 78 5.37 -5.78 -18.27
CA GLN A 78 5.38 -6.90 -19.22
C GLN A 78 4.34 -7.96 -18.88
N ASN A 79 4.07 -8.19 -17.60
CA ASN A 79 3.26 -9.32 -17.15
C ASN A 79 1.85 -8.91 -16.68
N GLY A 80 1.66 -7.64 -16.36
CA GLY A 80 0.38 -7.13 -15.86
C GLY A 80 -0.48 -6.51 -16.96
N ALA A 81 -1.67 -6.10 -16.57
CA ALA A 81 -2.57 -5.35 -17.44
C ALA A 81 -1.97 -4.00 -17.79
N LYS A 82 -2.15 -3.57 -19.03
CA LYS A 82 -1.68 -2.25 -19.48
C LYS A 82 -2.78 -1.24 -19.26
N HIS A 83 -2.42 -0.13 -18.63
CA HIS A 83 -3.34 0.98 -18.36
C HIS A 83 -2.79 2.28 -18.95
N ALA A 84 -3.70 3.10 -19.47
CA ALA A 84 -3.35 4.47 -19.87
C ALA A 84 -3.01 5.31 -18.64
N ALA A 85 -2.20 6.34 -18.80
CA ALA A 85 -1.82 7.24 -17.71
C ALA A 85 -3.05 7.79 -16.97
N GLU A 86 -4.10 8.14 -17.70
CA GLU A 86 -5.35 8.66 -17.12
C GLU A 86 -6.06 7.63 -16.24
N GLU A 87 -6.04 6.35 -16.65
CA GLU A 87 -6.63 5.28 -15.86
C GLU A 87 -5.86 5.09 -14.54
N ILE A 88 -4.55 5.16 -14.61
CA ILE A 88 -3.68 5.03 -13.43
C ILE A 88 -3.95 6.19 -12.47
N GLU A 89 -4.03 7.42 -12.98
CA GLU A 89 -4.32 8.59 -12.16
C GLU A 89 -5.69 8.50 -11.49
N HIS A 90 -6.69 8.01 -12.22
CA HIS A 90 -8.03 7.81 -11.66
C HIS A 90 -8.02 6.76 -10.55
N TRP A 91 -7.34 5.65 -10.78
CA TRP A 91 -7.18 4.61 -9.77
C TRP A 91 -6.48 5.15 -8.52
N ASN A 92 -5.39 5.90 -8.72
CA ASN A 92 -4.66 6.53 -7.62
C ASN A 92 -5.58 7.43 -6.80
N ALA A 93 -6.33 8.31 -7.46
CA ALA A 93 -7.24 9.22 -6.77
C ALA A 93 -8.30 8.47 -5.98
N THR A 94 -8.82 7.38 -6.53
CA THR A 94 -9.82 6.54 -5.86
C THR A 94 -9.24 5.89 -4.60
N MET A 95 -8.02 5.37 -4.68
CA MET A 95 -7.37 4.74 -3.53
C MET A 95 -7.04 5.76 -2.44
N ILE A 96 -6.50 6.91 -2.83
CA ILE A 96 -6.14 7.99 -1.89
C ILE A 96 -7.38 8.50 -1.14
N ALA A 97 -8.50 8.58 -1.83
CA ALA A 97 -9.74 9.10 -1.26
C ALA A 97 -10.51 8.08 -0.41
N ARG A 98 -10.11 6.81 -0.40
CA ARG A 98 -10.83 5.79 0.37
C ARG A 98 -10.85 6.14 1.85
N HIS A 99 -12.04 6.02 2.42
CA HIS A 99 -12.30 6.33 3.82
C HIS A 99 -13.36 5.36 4.34
N PRO A 100 -13.52 5.24 5.68
CA PRO A 100 -14.57 4.37 6.22
C PRO A 100 -15.95 4.92 5.85
N ASP A 101 -16.78 4.09 5.25
CA ASP A 101 -18.10 4.47 4.70
C ASP A 101 -19.27 3.70 5.33
N THR A 102 -19.00 2.86 6.32
CA THR A 102 -20.03 2.18 7.10
C THR A 102 -19.80 2.43 8.59
N ALA A 103 -20.82 2.22 9.41
CA ALA A 103 -20.70 2.38 10.86
C ALA A 103 -19.61 1.48 11.43
N ALA A 104 -19.55 0.22 10.98
CA ALA A 104 -18.54 -0.74 11.43
C ALA A 104 -17.12 -0.31 11.04
N LYS A 105 -16.95 0.15 9.79
CA LYS A 105 -15.64 0.63 9.31
C LYS A 105 -15.21 1.90 10.05
N LYS A 106 -16.15 2.81 10.31
CA LYS A 106 -15.87 4.03 11.06
C LYS A 106 -15.42 3.73 12.49
N ALA A 107 -16.07 2.79 13.15
CA ALA A 107 -15.71 2.38 14.50
C ALA A 107 -14.30 1.77 14.53
N ARG A 108 -13.98 0.93 13.55
CA ARG A 108 -12.65 0.33 13.41
C ARG A 108 -11.58 1.40 13.14
N PHE A 109 -11.88 2.36 12.29
CA PHE A 109 -10.97 3.47 11.96
C PHE A 109 -10.64 4.28 13.22
N VAL A 110 -11.67 4.64 14.01
CA VAL A 110 -11.50 5.36 15.27
C VAL A 110 -10.63 4.57 16.24
N HIS A 111 -10.85 3.26 16.32
CA HIS A 111 -10.06 2.38 17.17
C HIS A 111 -8.58 2.40 16.79
N PHE A 112 -8.25 2.22 15.51
CA PHE A 112 -6.88 2.23 15.05
C PHE A 112 -6.23 3.61 15.22
N LEU A 113 -6.99 4.68 14.97
CA LEU A 113 -6.51 6.04 15.16
C LEU A 113 -6.15 6.28 16.63
N LYS A 114 -6.99 5.82 17.55
CA LYS A 114 -6.74 5.92 18.99
C LYS A 114 -5.47 5.13 19.37
N GLU A 115 -5.32 3.91 18.89
CA GLU A 115 -4.13 3.09 19.17
C GLU A 115 -2.85 3.74 18.64
N ALA A 116 -2.94 4.46 17.53
CA ALA A 116 -1.81 5.20 16.96
C ALA A 116 -1.51 6.51 17.71
N GLY A 117 -2.31 6.89 18.68
CA GLY A 117 -2.13 8.11 19.46
C GLY A 117 -2.90 9.32 18.96
N GLY A 118 -3.84 9.13 18.02
CA GLY A 118 -4.59 10.21 17.39
C GLY A 118 -6.04 10.35 17.86
N ALA A 119 -6.37 9.89 19.05
CA ALA A 119 -7.73 9.96 19.57
C ALA A 119 -8.28 11.39 19.44
N GLY A 120 -9.47 11.53 18.87
CA GLY A 120 -10.12 12.84 18.71
C GLY A 120 -9.65 13.66 17.50
N ARG A 121 -8.65 13.21 16.75
CA ARG A 121 -8.19 13.90 15.54
C ARG A 121 -9.27 13.83 14.46
N LYS A 122 -9.62 14.98 13.90
CA LYS A 122 -10.65 15.10 12.85
C LYS A 122 -10.06 15.37 11.48
N ASP A 123 -8.79 15.68 11.42
CA ASP A 123 -8.07 15.95 10.17
C ASP A 123 -7.60 14.67 9.46
N ILE A 124 -7.55 13.54 10.17
CA ILE A 124 -7.16 12.25 9.61
C ILE A 124 -8.44 11.52 9.22
N LYS A 125 -8.75 11.47 7.93
CA LYS A 125 -10.02 10.98 7.41
C LYS A 125 -9.90 9.79 6.47
N THR A 126 -8.76 9.64 5.79
CA THR A 126 -8.55 8.58 4.81
C THR A 126 -7.66 7.49 5.36
N TYR A 127 -7.75 6.29 4.76
CA TYR A 127 -6.88 5.18 5.15
C TYR A 127 -5.41 5.48 4.88
N PHE A 128 -5.10 6.19 3.78
CA PHE A 128 -3.72 6.58 3.48
C PHE A 128 -3.16 7.49 4.59
N ASP A 129 -3.94 8.46 5.02
CA ASP A 129 -3.51 9.37 6.09
C ASP A 129 -3.39 8.65 7.44
N LEU A 130 -4.27 7.69 7.71
CA LEU A 130 -4.14 6.87 8.92
C LEU A 130 -2.82 6.08 8.92
N ILE A 131 -2.46 5.49 7.79
CA ILE A 131 -1.18 4.78 7.64
C ILE A 131 -0.01 5.74 7.87
N GLU A 132 -0.05 6.93 7.27
CA GLU A 132 0.99 7.94 7.43
C GLU A 132 1.13 8.36 8.90
N PHE A 133 0.01 8.56 9.57
CA PHE A 133 0.01 8.94 10.97
C PHE A 133 0.54 7.82 11.87
N ASP A 134 0.07 6.61 11.66
CA ASP A 134 0.49 5.42 12.43
C ASP A 134 1.99 5.17 12.29
N GLU A 135 2.55 5.44 11.11
CA GLU A 135 3.96 5.21 10.82
C GLU A 135 4.84 6.45 11.04
N GLY A 136 4.28 7.51 11.61
CA GLY A 136 5.06 8.68 12.03
C GLY A 136 5.40 9.68 10.94
N ARG A 137 4.81 9.57 9.74
CA ARG A 137 5.03 10.52 8.63
C ARG A 137 4.11 11.72 8.70
N LEU A 138 2.97 11.58 9.37
CA LEU A 138 1.97 12.64 9.59
C LEU A 138 1.85 12.85 11.08
N ARG A 139 1.90 14.10 11.52
CA ARG A 139 1.83 14.44 12.94
C ARG A 139 0.58 15.25 13.29
#